data_2c28e54c61e9ff1ad025e6c1332885c2
#
_entry.id   2c28e54c61e9ff1ad025e6c1332885c2
#
_cell.length_a   1.000
_cell.length_b   1.000
_cell.length_c   1.000
_cell.angle_alpha   90.00
_cell.angle_beta   90.00
_cell.angle_gamma   90.00
#
_symmetry.space_group_name_H-M   'P 1'
#
loop_
_entity.id
_entity.type
_entity.pdbx_description
1 polymer ?
#
loop_
_entity_poly.entity_id
_entity_poly.type
_entity_poly.pdbx_seq_one_letter_code
_entity_poly.pdbx_strand_id
1 'polypeptide(L)'
;MSFDIGETWKGLTGMGNVISIGNQGFDSIRENNYFFIDKSSLIKEWWDSGDVVTLITRPRRFGKTLNMNMLNCFFSSKYAGRSDLFKGLSIWDDSSYRDIQGTYPVIYLSFADVKQTSYAEAVSKIKSIILEMYSQYERMIDKDALTDSQR
;
A
#
# COMPACT_ATOMS: atom_id res chain seq x y z
N MET A 1 -27.66 30.97 -11.03
CA MET A 1 -27.22 30.08 -12.11
C MET A 1 -26.46 28.88 -11.47
N SER A 2 -27.14 27.77 -11.39
CA SER A 2 -26.53 26.51 -10.89
C SER A 2 -25.76 25.90 -12.03
N PHE A 3 -24.44 25.80 -11.91
CA PHE A 3 -23.62 25.04 -12.86
C PHE A 3 -23.80 23.56 -12.55
N ASP A 4 -24.53 22.87 -13.39
CA ASP A 4 -24.63 21.42 -13.39
C ASP A 4 -23.32 20.84 -13.96
N ILE A 5 -22.46 20.36 -13.06
CA ILE A 5 -21.17 19.77 -13.41
C ILE A 5 -21.33 18.29 -13.84
N GLY A 6 -22.57 17.78 -13.91
CA GLY A 6 -22.87 16.36 -14.18
C GLY A 6 -22.73 15.94 -15.65
N GLU A 7 -22.84 16.84 -16.59
CA GLU A 7 -22.87 16.47 -18.02
C GLU A 7 -21.54 16.58 -18.78
N THR A 8 -20.58 17.31 -18.26
CA THR A 8 -19.30 17.58 -18.98
C THR A 8 -18.31 16.40 -18.91
N TRP A 9 -18.55 15.40 -18.06
CA TRP A 9 -17.65 14.28 -17.84
C TRP A 9 -18.05 12.97 -18.56
N LYS A 10 -19.19 12.92 -19.19
CA LYS A 10 -19.66 11.72 -19.92
C LYS A 10 -18.91 11.41 -21.22
N GLY A 11 -18.03 12.26 -21.66
CA GLY A 11 -17.25 12.12 -22.91
C GLY A 11 -15.88 11.44 -22.80
N LEU A 12 -15.42 11.11 -21.56
CA LEU A 12 -14.15 10.46 -21.30
C LEU A 12 -14.30 8.99 -20.84
N THR A 13 -15.23 8.28 -21.45
CA THR A 13 -15.49 6.86 -21.19
C THR A 13 -14.41 5.99 -21.81
N GLY A 14 -13.37 5.69 -21.04
CA GLY A 14 -12.32 4.79 -21.50
C GLY A 14 -11.24 4.44 -20.49
N MET A 15 -11.09 5.19 -19.39
CA MET A 15 -10.13 4.91 -18.33
C MET A 15 -10.73 5.34 -17.00
N GLY A 16 -10.48 4.58 -15.93
CA GLY A 16 -10.95 4.79 -14.55
C GLY A 16 -11.43 6.20 -14.23
N ASN A 17 -12.74 6.39 -14.22
CA ASN A 17 -13.32 7.70 -14.56
C ASN A 17 -13.50 8.64 -13.38
N VAL A 18 -13.24 8.17 -12.17
CA VAL A 18 -13.43 8.94 -10.93
C VAL A 18 -12.11 9.12 -10.23
N ILE A 19 -11.75 10.37 -9.95
CA ILE A 19 -10.60 10.69 -9.11
C ILE A 19 -11.04 10.58 -7.65
N SER A 20 -10.53 9.58 -6.94
CA SER A 20 -10.79 9.41 -5.51
C SER A 20 -9.82 10.25 -4.69
N ILE A 21 -10.25 11.47 -4.35
CA ILE A 21 -9.42 12.41 -3.59
C ILE A 21 -9.25 11.89 -2.15
N GLY A 22 -7.98 11.80 -1.70
CA GLY A 22 -7.64 11.37 -0.33
C GLY A 22 -7.57 9.86 -0.14
N ASN A 23 -7.93 9.04 -1.14
CA ASN A 23 -7.75 7.61 -1.07
C ASN A 23 -6.24 7.26 -1.13
N GLN A 24 -5.78 6.47 -0.17
CA GLN A 24 -4.38 6.06 -0.03
C GLN A 24 -4.20 4.54 -0.18
N GLY A 25 -5.29 3.80 -0.33
CA GLY A 25 -5.29 2.35 -0.56
C GLY A 25 -5.19 2.05 -2.06
N PHE A 26 -4.10 1.44 -2.47
CA PHE A 26 -3.91 1.00 -3.86
C PHE A 26 -4.94 -0.06 -4.24
N ASP A 27 -5.20 -1.03 -3.36
CA ASP A 27 -6.25 -2.04 -3.51
C ASP A 27 -7.62 -1.41 -3.74
N SER A 28 -8.00 -0.47 -2.88
CA SER A 28 -9.27 0.26 -3.01
C SER A 28 -9.37 1.02 -4.33
N ILE A 29 -8.28 1.64 -4.80
CA ILE A 29 -8.25 2.36 -6.08
C ILE A 29 -8.48 1.39 -7.23
N ARG A 30 -7.85 0.23 -7.21
CA ARG A 30 -7.94 -0.78 -8.27
C ARG A 30 -9.29 -1.49 -8.28
N GLU A 31 -9.79 -1.88 -7.12
CA GLU A 31 -11.08 -2.56 -6.96
C GLU A 31 -12.26 -1.71 -7.44
N ASN A 32 -12.21 -0.41 -7.16
CA ASN A 32 -13.27 0.51 -7.56
C ASN A 32 -13.02 1.18 -8.92
N ASN A 33 -11.98 0.76 -9.64
CA ASN A 33 -11.62 1.29 -10.94
C ASN A 33 -11.51 2.84 -10.94
N TYR A 34 -10.94 3.41 -9.88
CA TYR A 34 -10.64 4.84 -9.80
C TYR A 34 -9.46 5.20 -10.69
N PHE A 35 -9.39 6.47 -11.07
CA PHE A 35 -8.27 6.99 -11.84
C PHE A 35 -6.95 6.77 -11.10
N PHE A 36 -6.01 6.11 -11.77
CA PHE A 36 -4.69 5.82 -11.25
C PHE A 36 -3.63 6.13 -12.30
N ILE A 37 -2.65 6.92 -11.92
CA ILE A 37 -1.46 7.14 -12.75
C ILE A 37 -0.51 6.00 -12.45
N ASP A 38 -0.24 5.16 -13.45
CA ASP A 38 0.65 4.01 -13.29
C ASP A 38 2.07 4.44 -12.89
N LYS A 39 2.46 3.99 -11.72
CA LYS A 39 3.80 4.13 -11.14
C LYS A 39 4.35 2.77 -10.72
N SER A 40 3.80 1.70 -11.25
CA SER A 40 4.18 0.35 -10.85
C SER A 40 5.59 -0.04 -11.29
N SER A 41 6.23 0.71 -12.20
CA SER A 41 7.67 0.60 -12.47
C SER A 41 8.53 0.76 -11.22
N LEU A 42 8.05 1.50 -10.20
CA LEU A 42 8.71 1.62 -8.91
C LEU A 42 8.95 0.26 -8.24
N ILE A 43 8.05 -0.70 -8.42
CA ILE A 43 8.18 -2.06 -7.88
C ILE A 43 9.43 -2.74 -8.45
N LYS A 44 9.58 -2.64 -9.78
CA LYS A 44 10.73 -3.17 -10.50
C LYS A 44 12.01 -2.47 -10.09
N GLU A 45 12.04 -1.15 -10.16
CA GLU A 45 13.21 -0.33 -9.82
C GLU A 45 13.69 -0.62 -8.39
N TRP A 46 12.75 -0.70 -7.45
CA TRP A 46 13.07 -0.98 -6.05
C TRP A 46 13.60 -2.41 -5.86
N TRP A 47 12.97 -3.39 -6.50
CA TRP A 47 13.39 -4.79 -6.41
C TRP A 47 14.77 -5.01 -7.01
N ASP A 48 15.00 -4.48 -8.20
CA ASP A 48 16.25 -4.65 -8.95
C ASP A 48 17.42 -3.90 -8.32
N SER A 49 17.15 -2.82 -7.55
CA SER A 49 18.20 -2.07 -6.86
C SER A 49 18.91 -2.89 -5.79
N GLY A 50 18.23 -3.87 -5.18
CA GLY A 50 18.75 -4.66 -4.07
C GLY A 50 19.06 -3.85 -2.81
N ASP A 51 18.52 -2.64 -2.70
CA ASP A 51 18.77 -1.75 -1.58
C ASP A 51 18.24 -2.32 -0.26
N VAL A 52 19.10 -2.38 0.75
CA VAL A 52 18.70 -2.80 2.10
C VAL A 52 17.77 -1.76 2.76
N VAL A 53 17.98 -0.48 2.44
CA VAL A 53 17.17 0.62 2.96
C VAL A 53 16.88 1.62 1.85
N THR A 54 15.62 1.93 1.64
CA THR A 54 15.19 2.94 0.68
C THR A 54 14.42 4.05 1.37
N LEU A 55 14.84 5.28 1.17
CA LEU A 55 14.18 6.47 1.69
C LEU A 55 13.49 7.25 0.56
N ILE A 56 12.16 7.35 0.63
CA ILE A 56 11.38 8.10 -0.34
C ILE A 56 11.09 9.51 0.20
N THR A 57 11.89 10.48 -0.21
CA THR A 57 11.75 11.90 0.14
C THR A 57 10.98 12.64 -0.95
N ARG A 58 9.69 12.81 -0.77
CA ARG A 58 8.82 13.58 -1.67
C ARG A 58 7.96 14.55 -0.86
N PRO A 59 7.57 15.70 -1.40
CA PRO A 59 6.63 16.60 -0.75
C PRO A 59 5.31 15.92 -0.37
N ARG A 60 4.51 16.57 0.48
CA ARG A 60 3.15 16.10 0.78
C ARG A 60 2.32 16.01 -0.51
N ARG A 61 1.39 15.04 -0.59
CA ARG A 61 0.47 14.80 -1.72
C ARG A 61 1.12 14.24 -3.00
N PHE A 62 2.38 13.84 -2.96
CA PHE A 62 3.06 13.17 -4.08
C PHE A 62 2.90 11.64 -4.08
N GLY A 63 1.89 11.12 -3.43
CA GLY A 63 1.54 9.69 -3.49
C GLY A 63 2.45 8.75 -2.71
N LYS A 64 3.26 9.25 -1.73
CA LYS A 64 4.16 8.37 -0.94
C LYS A 64 3.42 7.19 -0.30
N THR A 65 2.34 7.47 0.44
CA THR A 65 1.55 6.44 1.12
C THR A 65 0.93 5.47 0.14
N LEU A 66 0.43 5.96 -0.99
CA LEU A 66 -0.14 5.13 -2.05
C LEU A 66 0.93 4.21 -2.67
N ASN A 67 2.13 4.73 -2.96
CA ASN A 67 3.22 3.92 -3.48
C ASN A 67 3.69 2.86 -2.47
N MET A 68 3.78 3.23 -1.19
CA MET A 68 4.10 2.26 -0.12
C MET A 68 3.02 1.19 0.02
N ASN A 69 1.75 1.56 -0.09
CA ASN A 69 0.65 0.61 -0.08
C ASN A 69 0.67 -0.29 -1.32
N MET A 70 1.01 0.24 -2.50
CA MET A 70 1.19 -0.53 -3.73
C MET A 70 2.30 -1.59 -3.57
N LEU A 71 3.44 -1.23 -3.00
CA LEU A 71 4.51 -2.19 -2.69
C LEU A 71 4.02 -3.27 -1.73
N ASN A 72 3.28 -2.89 -0.68
CA ASN A 72 2.68 -3.85 0.25
C ASN A 72 1.69 -4.80 -0.46
N CYS A 73 0.81 -4.28 -1.31
CA CYS A 73 -0.12 -5.10 -2.10
C CYS A 73 0.60 -6.03 -3.08
N PHE A 74 1.77 -5.63 -3.58
CA PHE A 74 2.52 -6.45 -4.52
C PHE A 74 3.27 -7.59 -3.81
N PHE A 75 4.02 -7.29 -2.78
CA PHE A 75 4.90 -8.29 -2.16
C PHE A 75 4.22 -9.13 -1.08
N SER A 76 3.27 -8.56 -0.33
CA SER A 76 2.74 -9.20 0.86
C SER A 76 1.93 -10.46 0.55
N SER A 77 2.25 -11.55 1.27
CA SER A 77 1.50 -12.81 1.24
C SER A 77 0.01 -12.66 1.62
N LYS A 78 -0.39 -11.56 2.25
CA LYS A 78 -1.81 -11.22 2.47
C LYS A 78 -2.56 -10.99 1.16
N TYR A 79 -1.85 -10.58 0.12
CA TYR A 79 -2.39 -10.32 -1.21
C TYR A 79 -2.04 -11.44 -2.20
N ALA A 80 -1.68 -12.64 -1.69
CA ALA A 80 -1.49 -13.81 -2.54
C ALA A 80 -2.74 -14.08 -3.38
N GLY A 81 -2.55 -14.28 -4.69
CA GLY A 81 -3.66 -14.47 -5.62
C GLY A 81 -4.39 -13.21 -6.07
N ARG A 82 -4.02 -12.02 -5.57
CA ARG A 82 -4.60 -10.73 -5.96
C ARG A 82 -3.89 -10.10 -7.17
N SER A 83 -3.56 -10.91 -8.15
CA SER A 83 -2.98 -10.47 -9.43
C SER A 83 -3.89 -9.50 -10.20
N ASP A 84 -5.20 -9.53 -9.91
CA ASP A 84 -6.20 -8.64 -10.48
C ASP A 84 -5.86 -7.16 -10.25
N LEU A 85 -5.25 -6.83 -9.12
CA LEU A 85 -4.85 -5.46 -8.78
C LEU A 85 -3.79 -4.89 -9.73
N PHE A 86 -2.98 -5.75 -10.36
CA PHE A 86 -1.84 -5.32 -11.19
C PHE A 86 -2.07 -5.48 -12.68
N LYS A 87 -3.13 -6.16 -13.10
CA LYS A 87 -3.47 -6.33 -14.51
C LYS A 87 -3.61 -4.97 -15.21
N GLY A 88 -2.93 -4.83 -16.36
CA GLY A 88 -2.93 -3.60 -17.13
C GLY A 88 -2.01 -2.50 -16.60
N LEU A 89 -1.16 -2.81 -15.61
CA LEU A 89 -0.06 -1.94 -15.16
C LEU A 89 1.26 -2.42 -15.73
N SER A 90 2.21 -1.51 -15.90
CA SER A 90 3.52 -1.77 -16.52
C SER A 90 4.33 -2.88 -15.83
N ILE A 91 4.22 -3.04 -14.51
CA ILE A 91 4.86 -4.14 -13.80
C ILE A 91 4.33 -5.51 -14.25
N TRP A 92 3.08 -5.58 -14.69
CA TRP A 92 2.45 -6.84 -15.08
C TRP A 92 2.81 -7.29 -16.50
N ASP A 93 3.41 -6.41 -17.30
CA ASP A 93 3.89 -6.74 -18.65
C ASP A 93 5.12 -7.65 -18.60
N ASP A 94 5.92 -7.56 -17.53
CA ASP A 94 7.08 -8.40 -17.31
C ASP A 94 6.72 -9.64 -16.48
N SER A 95 6.78 -10.81 -17.11
CA SER A 95 6.39 -12.08 -16.49
C SER A 95 7.25 -12.47 -15.29
N SER A 96 8.52 -12.02 -15.23
CA SER A 96 9.44 -12.36 -14.15
C SER A 96 9.00 -11.85 -12.78
N TYR A 97 8.18 -10.78 -12.74
CA TYR A 97 7.65 -10.22 -11.49
C TYR A 97 6.34 -10.86 -11.05
N ARG A 98 5.65 -11.59 -11.95
CA ARG A 98 4.37 -12.22 -11.59
C ARG A 98 4.52 -13.32 -10.55
N ASP A 99 5.63 -14.06 -10.61
CA ASP A 99 5.89 -15.18 -9.71
C ASP A 99 6.26 -14.75 -8.28
N ILE A 100 6.71 -13.50 -8.10
CA ILE A 100 7.05 -12.96 -6.78
C ILE A 100 5.87 -12.21 -6.13
N GLN A 101 4.78 -11.96 -6.88
CA GLN A 101 3.61 -11.27 -6.34
C GLN A 101 2.97 -12.10 -5.22
N GLY A 102 2.81 -11.46 -4.06
CA GLY A 102 2.12 -12.08 -2.91
C GLY A 102 2.91 -13.20 -2.21
N THR A 103 4.24 -13.24 -2.34
CA THR A 103 5.06 -14.34 -1.81
C THR A 103 5.85 -13.99 -0.56
N TYR A 104 5.94 -12.72 -0.19
CA TYR A 104 6.77 -12.27 0.94
C TYR A 104 5.95 -11.96 2.20
N PRO A 105 6.48 -12.26 3.38
CA PRO A 105 5.95 -11.69 4.62
C PRO A 105 6.35 -10.21 4.69
N VAL A 106 5.38 -9.30 4.57
CA VAL A 106 5.62 -7.85 4.59
C VAL A 106 5.03 -7.27 5.86
N ILE A 107 5.86 -6.58 6.63
CA ILE A 107 5.40 -5.74 7.74
C ILE A 107 5.12 -4.34 7.19
N TYR A 108 3.84 -3.98 7.15
CA TYR A 108 3.39 -2.65 6.75
C TYR A 108 2.94 -1.85 7.97
N LEU A 109 3.63 -0.76 8.25
CA LEU A 109 3.38 0.08 9.43
C LEU A 109 3.15 1.53 9.02
N SER A 110 2.10 2.14 9.55
CA SER A 110 1.79 3.55 9.33
C SER A 110 1.59 4.27 10.67
N PHE A 111 2.27 5.38 10.86
CA PHE A 111 2.09 6.29 11.98
C PHE A 111 1.24 7.52 11.63
N ALA A 112 0.55 7.51 10.48
CA ALA A 112 -0.25 8.64 10.01
C ALA A 112 -1.37 9.05 10.98
N ASP A 113 -1.85 8.11 11.80
CA ASP A 113 -2.93 8.33 12.77
C ASP A 113 -2.43 8.67 14.19
N VAL A 114 -1.11 8.80 14.36
CA VAL A 114 -0.52 9.27 15.61
C VAL A 114 -0.59 10.80 15.61
N LYS A 115 -1.69 11.35 16.15
CA LYS A 115 -1.98 12.80 16.17
C LYS A 115 -2.32 13.30 17.57
N GLN A 116 -1.93 12.55 18.59
CA GLN A 116 -2.21 12.85 19.99
C GLN A 116 -1.46 14.11 20.43
N THR A 117 -2.09 14.85 21.34
CA THR A 117 -1.53 16.12 21.85
C THR A 117 -0.64 15.92 23.07
N SER A 118 -0.71 14.77 23.73
CA SER A 118 0.14 14.42 24.87
C SER A 118 1.10 13.29 24.52
N TYR A 119 2.28 13.30 25.16
CA TYR A 119 3.28 12.25 25.01
C TYR A 119 2.74 10.87 25.41
N ALA A 120 2.04 10.80 26.56
CA ALA A 120 1.52 9.53 27.06
C ALA A 120 0.51 8.88 26.10
N GLU A 121 -0.40 9.68 25.53
CA GLU A 121 -1.37 9.20 24.54
C GLU A 121 -0.69 8.81 23.23
N ALA A 122 0.32 9.56 22.78
CA ALA A 122 1.08 9.21 21.58
C ALA A 122 1.80 7.87 21.74
N VAL A 123 2.45 7.62 22.88
CA VAL A 123 3.09 6.34 23.20
C VAL A 123 2.06 5.23 23.26
N SER A 124 0.91 5.44 23.91
CA SER A 124 -0.18 4.45 23.97
C SER A 124 -0.68 4.09 22.56
N LYS A 125 -0.87 5.09 21.70
CA LYS A 125 -1.30 4.85 20.30
C LYS A 125 -0.26 4.05 19.50
N ILE A 126 1.02 4.38 19.64
CA ILE A 126 2.11 3.63 18.99
C ILE A 126 2.12 2.16 19.46
N LYS A 127 2.00 1.93 20.79
CA LYS A 127 1.91 0.57 21.33
C LYS A 127 0.73 -0.19 20.73
N SER A 128 -0.45 0.43 20.61
CA SER A 128 -1.62 -0.19 20.01
C SER A 128 -1.38 -0.59 18.55
N ILE A 129 -0.73 0.28 17.76
CA ILE A 129 -0.39 0.00 16.36
C ILE A 129 0.57 -1.21 16.27
N ILE A 130 1.56 -1.26 17.15
CA ILE A 130 2.51 -2.37 17.19
C ILE A 130 1.83 -3.68 17.60
N LEU A 131 0.97 -3.65 18.61
CA LEU A 131 0.21 -4.83 19.06
C LEU A 131 -0.72 -5.35 17.96
N GLU A 132 -1.40 -4.47 17.26
CA GLU A 132 -2.24 -4.84 16.11
C GLU A 132 -1.42 -5.51 15.02
N MET A 133 -0.25 -4.95 14.72
CA MET A 133 0.69 -5.55 13.77
C MET A 133 1.09 -6.96 14.21
N TYR A 134 1.51 -7.15 15.47
CA TYR A 134 1.86 -8.48 15.99
C TYR A 134 0.71 -9.48 15.85
N SER A 135 -0.51 -9.08 16.19
CA SER A 135 -1.69 -9.94 16.07
C SER A 135 -1.94 -10.40 14.63
N GLN A 136 -1.66 -9.55 13.65
CA GLN A 136 -1.81 -9.90 12.23
C GLN A 136 -0.80 -10.98 11.79
N TYR A 137 0.39 -10.99 12.39
CA TYR A 137 1.48 -11.91 12.03
C TYR A 137 1.68 -13.06 13.04
N GLU A 138 0.82 -13.19 14.04
CA GLU A 138 0.95 -14.20 15.11
C GLU A 138 1.13 -15.63 14.56
N ARG A 139 0.45 -15.97 13.47
CA ARG A 139 0.56 -17.28 12.83
C ARG A 139 1.90 -17.53 12.12
N MET A 140 2.67 -16.49 11.85
CA MET A 140 3.98 -16.55 11.20
C MET A 140 5.13 -16.56 12.22
N ILE A 141 4.83 -16.24 13.49
CA ILE A 141 5.82 -16.20 14.55
C ILE A 141 5.94 -17.61 15.10
N ASP A 142 7.11 -18.22 14.91
CA ASP A 142 7.45 -19.47 15.61
C ASP A 142 7.67 -19.16 17.08
N LYS A 143 6.67 -19.49 17.92
CA LYS A 143 6.71 -19.23 19.36
C LYS A 143 7.83 -20.01 20.07
N ASP A 144 8.30 -21.11 19.49
CA ASP A 144 9.36 -21.93 20.07
C ASP A 144 10.74 -21.35 19.77
N ALA A 145 10.86 -20.52 18.73
CA ALA A 145 12.08 -19.78 18.42
C ALA A 145 12.25 -18.50 19.26
N LEU A 146 11.23 -18.07 19.99
CA LEU A 146 11.28 -16.86 20.82
C LEU A 146 11.90 -17.14 22.17
N THR A 147 12.79 -16.26 22.61
CA THR A 147 13.33 -16.26 23.98
C THR A 147 12.26 -15.81 24.98
N ASP A 148 12.42 -16.15 26.28
CA ASP A 148 11.46 -15.80 27.33
C ASP A 148 11.22 -14.27 27.45
N SER A 149 12.19 -13.46 27.09
CA SER A 149 12.05 -12.00 27.04
C SER A 149 11.32 -11.47 25.79
N GLN A 150 11.07 -12.33 24.80
CA GLN A 150 10.38 -12.01 23.55
C GLN A 150 8.95 -12.54 23.49
N ARG A 151 8.58 -13.40 24.44
CA ARG A 151 7.23 -13.92 24.65
C ARG A 151 6.40 -12.94 25.48
#